data_1dc05ab1c06b4072e2bc31e3defc2c6e
#
_entry.id   1dc05ab1c06b4072e2bc31e3defc2c6e
#
_cell.length_a   1.000
_cell.length_b   1.000
_cell.length_c   1.000
_cell.angle_alpha   90.00
_cell.angle_beta   90.00
_cell.angle_gamma   90.00
#
_symmetry.space_group_name_H-M   'P 1'
#
loop_
_entity.id
_entity.type
_entity.pdbx_description
1 polymer ?
#
loop_
_entity_poly.entity_id
_entity_poly.type
_entity_poly.pdbx_seq_one_letter_code
_entity_poly.pdbx_strand_id
1 'polypeptide(L)'
;DIRHNLGRFALTAVGIGLLLMTVLGMSGIYRGMIDDALVVVDRIGADLWVVQRGTRGPFAEISRVPANLEHRLRAVPGVASARSFVSHNVQREHREKSLRLNVHGLAWPEDNGAWVTLTAGRPLGQAHYEMIADASLGLALGEKLDLGKDTYTVVGISKGMVSSGG
;
A
#
# COMPACT_ATOMS: atom_id res chain seq x y z
N ASP A 1 46.68 -8.61 27.32
CA ASP A 1 46.32 -9.03 28.70
C ASP A 1 44.85 -8.73 28.98
N ILE A 2 43.98 -9.50 28.34
CA ILE A 2 42.52 -9.32 28.42
C ILE A 2 42.00 -9.54 29.83
N ARG A 3 42.63 -10.45 30.59
CA ARG A 3 42.23 -10.76 31.97
C ARG A 3 42.38 -9.62 32.96
N HIS A 4 43.34 -8.70 32.75
CA HIS A 4 43.60 -7.60 33.68
C HIS A 4 42.72 -6.37 33.44
N ASN A 5 42.06 -6.26 32.27
CA ASN A 5 41.23 -5.11 31.86
C ASN A 5 39.85 -5.53 31.31
N LEU A 6 39.27 -6.60 31.84
CA LEU A 6 37.98 -7.13 31.41
C LEU A 6 36.87 -6.09 31.38
N GLY A 7 36.85 -5.16 32.36
CA GLY A 7 35.83 -4.11 32.41
C GLY A 7 35.92 -3.13 31.22
N ARG A 8 37.17 -2.73 30.88
CA ARG A 8 37.41 -1.83 29.74
C ARG A 8 37.09 -2.52 28.39
N PHE A 9 37.46 -3.78 28.26
CA PHE A 9 37.14 -4.57 27.09
C PHE A 9 35.62 -4.74 26.95
N ALA A 10 34.93 -5.10 28.01
CA ALA A 10 33.47 -5.24 28.01
C ALA A 10 32.77 -3.94 27.65
N LEU A 11 33.21 -2.80 28.23
CA LEU A 11 32.64 -1.49 27.94
C LEU A 11 32.81 -1.11 26.44
N THR A 12 34.02 -1.36 25.89
CA THR A 12 34.29 -1.10 24.49
C THR A 12 33.45 -2.02 23.59
N ALA A 13 33.35 -3.30 23.91
CA ALA A 13 32.53 -4.27 23.15
C ALA A 13 31.04 -3.89 23.16
N VAL A 14 30.51 -3.50 24.30
CA VAL A 14 29.14 -3.01 24.44
C VAL A 14 28.93 -1.72 23.61
N GLY A 15 29.90 -0.78 23.69
CA GLY A 15 29.80 0.46 22.89
C GLY A 15 29.75 0.20 21.38
N ILE A 16 30.66 -0.67 20.89
CA ILE A 16 30.64 -1.07 19.48
C ILE A 16 29.35 -1.83 19.13
N GLY A 17 28.90 -2.72 20.00
CA GLY A 17 27.66 -3.47 19.83
C GLY A 17 26.43 -2.57 19.71
N LEU A 18 26.31 -1.55 20.55
CA LEU A 18 25.26 -0.55 20.48
C LEU A 18 25.28 0.27 19.19
N LEU A 19 26.49 0.68 18.74
CA LEU A 19 26.62 1.39 17.48
C LEU A 19 26.19 0.52 16.28
N LEU A 20 26.63 -0.74 16.24
CA LEU A 20 26.22 -1.68 15.21
C LEU A 20 24.72 -1.95 15.24
N MET A 21 24.15 -2.13 16.41
CA MET A 21 22.71 -2.33 16.58
C MET A 21 21.90 -1.13 16.05
N THR A 22 22.34 0.08 16.32
CA THR A 22 21.69 1.30 15.83
C THR A 22 21.74 1.38 14.30
N VAL A 23 22.91 1.14 13.71
CA VAL A 23 23.09 1.21 12.24
C VAL A 23 22.27 0.11 11.54
N LEU A 24 22.32 -1.12 12.05
CA LEU A 24 21.57 -2.23 11.48
C LEU A 24 20.06 -2.03 11.66
N GLY A 25 19.62 -1.53 12.82
CA GLY A 25 18.22 -1.19 13.09
C GLY A 25 17.68 -0.13 12.14
N MET A 26 18.39 0.98 11.97
CA MET A 26 18.01 2.01 10.99
C MET A 26 17.99 1.51 9.57
N SER A 27 18.98 0.70 9.18
CA SER A 27 19.02 0.11 7.84
C SER A 27 17.86 -0.86 7.59
N GLY A 28 17.47 -1.63 8.62
CA GLY A 28 16.30 -2.51 8.56
C GLY A 28 14.98 -1.75 8.39
N ILE A 29 14.78 -0.70 9.19
CA ILE A 29 13.60 0.17 9.08
C ILE A 29 13.53 0.81 7.69
N TYR A 30 14.64 1.36 7.20
CA TYR A 30 14.68 2.00 5.88
C TYR A 30 14.32 1.03 4.75
N ARG A 31 14.88 -0.20 4.76
CA ARG A 31 14.52 -1.24 3.79
C ARG A 31 13.05 -1.63 3.88
N GLY A 32 12.55 -1.85 5.09
CA GLY A 32 11.14 -2.18 5.31
C GLY A 32 10.20 -1.11 4.76
N MET A 33 10.51 0.17 4.92
CA MET A 33 9.72 1.27 4.36
C MET A 33 9.72 1.27 2.82
N ILE A 34 10.84 0.96 2.19
CA ILE A 34 10.91 0.86 0.72
C ILE A 34 10.09 -0.33 0.24
N ASP A 35 10.25 -1.50 0.84
CA ASP A 35 9.53 -2.70 0.47
C ASP A 35 8.01 -2.49 0.60
N ASP A 36 7.55 -1.90 1.69
CA ASP A 36 6.14 -1.56 1.91
C ASP A 36 5.61 -0.57 0.86
N ALA A 37 6.39 0.44 0.49
CA ALA A 37 5.98 1.42 -0.51
C ALA A 37 5.84 0.81 -1.92
N LEU A 38 6.60 -0.22 -2.23
CA LEU A 38 6.59 -0.88 -3.53
C LEU A 38 5.54 -2.00 -3.64
N VAL A 39 5.01 -2.50 -2.53
CA VAL A 39 4.06 -3.64 -2.53
C VAL A 39 2.91 -3.46 -3.52
N VAL A 40 2.29 -2.29 -3.53
CA VAL A 40 1.14 -2.01 -4.43
C VAL A 40 1.60 -1.93 -5.88
N VAL A 41 2.72 -1.25 -6.13
CA VAL A 41 3.29 -1.07 -7.48
C VAL A 41 3.66 -2.43 -8.11
N ASP A 42 4.37 -3.26 -7.35
CA ASP A 42 4.85 -4.56 -7.81
C ASP A 42 3.70 -5.54 -8.05
N ARG A 43 2.70 -5.54 -7.17
CA ARG A 43 1.54 -6.44 -7.29
C ARG A 43 0.60 -6.10 -8.43
N ILE A 44 0.42 -4.82 -8.73
CA ILE A 44 -0.35 -4.37 -9.89
C ILE A 44 0.32 -4.80 -11.18
N GLY A 45 1.65 -4.93 -11.20
CA GLY A 45 2.43 -5.43 -12.33
C GLY A 45 2.34 -4.53 -13.57
N ALA A 46 2.21 -3.23 -13.38
CA ALA A 46 2.22 -2.27 -14.48
C ALA A 46 3.67 -1.95 -14.88
N ASP A 47 4.00 -2.07 -16.17
CA ASP A 47 5.33 -1.73 -16.69
C ASP A 47 5.63 -0.23 -16.57
N LEU A 48 4.60 0.61 -16.69
CA LEU A 48 4.71 2.06 -16.64
C LEU A 48 3.57 2.70 -15.85
N TRP A 49 3.92 3.71 -15.07
CA TRP A 49 2.96 4.57 -14.36
C TRP A 49 2.97 5.96 -14.97
N VAL A 50 1.80 6.41 -15.42
CA VAL A 50 1.64 7.76 -15.96
C VAL A 50 1.05 8.66 -14.90
N VAL A 51 1.80 9.67 -14.51
CA VAL A 51 1.46 10.62 -13.45
C VAL A 51 1.51 12.06 -13.98
N GLN A 52 0.98 13.00 -13.23
CA GLN A 52 1.06 14.43 -13.54
C GLN A 52 2.53 14.85 -13.68
N ARG A 53 2.80 15.72 -14.65
CA ARG A 53 4.16 16.27 -14.85
C ARG A 53 4.65 16.97 -13.59
N GLY A 54 5.86 16.59 -13.16
CA GLY A 54 6.51 17.16 -11.98
C GLY A 54 6.23 16.42 -10.66
N THR A 55 5.39 15.37 -10.65
CA THR A 55 5.21 14.50 -9.47
C THR A 55 6.29 13.44 -9.38
N ARG A 56 6.64 13.06 -8.15
CA ARG A 56 7.66 12.03 -7.86
C ARG A 56 7.01 10.68 -7.58
N GLY A 57 6.70 9.96 -8.66
CA GLY A 57 6.14 8.60 -8.57
C GLY A 57 4.64 8.54 -8.30
N PRO A 58 4.05 7.34 -8.36
CA PRO A 58 2.59 7.17 -8.36
C PRO A 58 1.92 7.42 -7.01
N PHE A 59 2.61 7.29 -5.87
CA PHE A 59 1.99 7.36 -4.54
C PHE A 59 2.66 8.36 -3.58
N ALA A 60 3.80 8.92 -3.95
CA ALA A 60 4.53 9.87 -3.10
C ALA A 60 3.87 11.25 -3.02
N GLU A 61 3.20 11.66 -4.08
CA GLU A 61 2.54 12.96 -4.20
C GLU A 61 1.17 12.81 -4.87
N ILE A 62 0.28 13.76 -4.61
CA ILE A 62 -1.03 13.79 -5.29
C ILE A 62 -0.80 14.06 -6.78
N SER A 63 -1.23 13.11 -7.61
CA SER A 63 -1.19 13.20 -9.06
C SER A 63 -2.61 13.22 -9.63
N ARG A 64 -2.87 14.17 -10.52
CA ARG A 64 -4.16 14.28 -11.21
C ARG A 64 -3.91 14.28 -12.71
N VAL A 65 -4.52 13.33 -13.39
CA VAL A 65 -4.47 13.20 -14.84
C VAL A 65 -5.87 13.35 -15.43
N PRO A 66 -6.01 13.83 -16.67
CA PRO A 66 -7.30 13.92 -17.34
C PRO A 66 -7.98 12.55 -17.46
N ALA A 67 -9.29 12.50 -17.23
CA ALA A 67 -10.05 11.24 -17.30
C ALA A 67 -9.97 10.54 -18.68
N ASN A 68 -9.78 11.29 -19.77
CA ASN A 68 -9.63 10.74 -21.12
C ASN A 68 -8.21 10.27 -21.47
N LEU A 69 -7.26 10.38 -20.54
CA LEU A 69 -5.86 9.99 -20.79
C LEU A 69 -5.73 8.51 -21.10
N GLU A 70 -6.53 7.67 -20.47
CA GLU A 70 -6.54 6.23 -20.71
C GLU A 70 -6.77 5.90 -22.20
N HIS A 71 -7.80 6.48 -22.82
CA HIS A 71 -8.09 6.29 -24.24
C HIS A 71 -6.94 6.75 -25.15
N ARG A 72 -6.30 7.86 -24.77
CA ARG A 72 -5.16 8.40 -25.51
C ARG A 72 -3.93 7.49 -25.41
N LEU A 73 -3.70 6.91 -24.24
CA LEU A 73 -2.58 5.98 -24.02
C LEU A 73 -2.78 4.67 -24.77
N ARG A 74 -3.99 4.14 -24.82
CA ARG A 74 -4.32 2.94 -25.60
C ARG A 74 -4.07 3.12 -27.10
N ALA A 75 -4.10 4.34 -27.61
CA ALA A 75 -3.82 4.67 -29.01
C ALA A 75 -2.32 4.79 -29.32
N VAL A 76 -1.43 4.74 -28.32
CA VAL A 76 0.03 4.85 -28.52
C VAL A 76 0.58 3.51 -28.98
N PRO A 77 1.34 3.46 -30.12
CA PRO A 77 1.98 2.23 -30.57
C PRO A 77 2.90 1.63 -29.49
N GLY A 78 2.76 0.33 -29.25
CA GLY A 78 3.51 -0.39 -28.22
C GLY A 78 2.85 -0.45 -26.85
N VAL A 79 1.72 0.22 -26.64
CA VAL A 79 0.90 0.09 -25.42
C VAL A 79 -0.08 -1.06 -25.61
N ALA A 80 0.11 -2.15 -24.87
CA ALA A 80 -0.78 -3.31 -24.90
C ALA A 80 -2.11 -3.03 -24.19
N SER A 81 -2.07 -2.36 -23.04
CA SER A 81 -3.25 -1.95 -22.27
C SER A 81 -2.95 -0.70 -21.44
N ALA A 82 -3.98 0.06 -21.13
CA ALA A 82 -3.91 1.16 -20.18
C ALA A 82 -5.19 1.12 -19.35
N ARG A 83 -5.03 1.35 -18.04
CA ARG A 83 -6.15 1.40 -17.10
C ARG A 83 -5.94 2.50 -16.08
N SER A 84 -7.02 3.09 -15.61
CA SER A 84 -6.97 4.10 -14.57
C SER A 84 -6.86 3.46 -13.19
N PHE A 85 -6.10 4.11 -12.32
CA PHE A 85 -5.95 3.75 -10.93
C PHE A 85 -6.11 5.00 -10.07
N VAL A 86 -6.98 4.92 -9.07
CA VAL A 86 -7.22 6.03 -8.13
C VAL A 86 -6.73 5.64 -6.76
N SER A 87 -5.99 6.51 -6.10
CA SER A 87 -5.60 6.34 -4.70
C SER A 87 -6.00 7.57 -3.91
N HIS A 88 -6.69 7.37 -2.81
CA HIS A 88 -7.17 8.45 -1.95
C HIS A 88 -7.14 8.07 -0.48
N ASN A 89 -6.54 8.94 0.33
CA ASN A 89 -6.53 8.78 1.78
C ASN A 89 -7.81 9.35 2.38
N VAL A 90 -8.51 8.54 3.14
CA VAL A 90 -9.78 8.89 3.78
C VAL A 90 -9.69 8.60 5.27
N GLN A 91 -10.17 9.51 6.09
CA GLN A 91 -10.37 9.27 7.51
C GLN A 91 -11.87 9.13 7.77
N ARG A 92 -12.27 8.03 8.41
CA ARG A 92 -13.67 7.72 8.74
C ARG A 92 -13.80 7.23 10.17
N GLU A 93 -14.93 7.54 10.77
CA GLU A 93 -15.31 6.94 12.04
C GLU A 93 -16.13 5.68 11.77
N HIS A 94 -15.73 4.58 12.37
CA HIS A 94 -16.44 3.32 12.32
C HIS A 94 -16.39 2.65 13.69
N ARG A 95 -17.55 2.32 14.27
CA ARG A 95 -17.67 1.74 15.61
C ARG A 95 -16.88 2.52 16.68
N GLU A 96 -17.05 3.84 16.70
CA GLU A 96 -16.38 4.76 17.64
C GLU A 96 -14.84 4.80 17.53
N LYS A 97 -14.29 4.22 16.45
CA LYS A 97 -12.87 4.28 16.14
C LYS A 97 -12.62 5.10 14.88
N SER A 98 -11.60 5.93 14.94
CA SER A 98 -11.14 6.64 13.74
C SER A 98 -10.26 5.70 12.90
N LEU A 99 -10.76 5.34 11.72
CA LEU A 99 -10.03 4.55 10.74
C LEU A 99 -9.37 5.49 9.71
N ARG A 100 -8.09 5.31 9.52
CA ARG A 100 -7.37 5.89 8.38
C ARG A 100 -7.31 4.84 7.29
N LEU A 101 -7.82 5.18 6.12
CA LEU A 101 -7.96 4.27 5.00
C LEU A 101 -7.24 4.84 3.80
N ASN A 102 -6.43 4.04 3.15
CA ASN A 102 -5.97 4.30 1.80
C ASN A 102 -6.88 3.52 0.85
N VAL A 103 -7.78 4.22 0.17
CA VAL A 103 -8.76 3.63 -0.74
C VAL A 103 -8.22 3.63 -2.15
N HIS A 104 -8.18 2.46 -2.77
CA HIS A 104 -7.79 2.28 -4.16
C HIS A 104 -9.01 2.00 -5.03
N GLY A 105 -9.21 2.82 -6.06
CA GLY A 105 -10.22 2.60 -7.08
C GLY A 105 -9.62 1.92 -8.29
N LEU A 106 -10.23 0.82 -8.70
CA LEU A 106 -9.79 -0.03 -9.80
C LEU A 106 -10.67 0.19 -11.03
N ALA A 107 -10.10 -0.02 -12.21
CA ALA A 107 -10.82 0.08 -13.49
C ALA A 107 -11.58 -1.23 -13.77
N TRP A 108 -12.81 -1.33 -13.27
CA TRP A 108 -13.71 -2.44 -13.59
C TRP A 108 -14.19 -2.38 -15.05
N PRO A 109 -14.36 -3.52 -15.78
CA PRO A 109 -14.08 -4.92 -15.36
C PRO A 109 -12.64 -5.39 -15.57
N GLU A 110 -11.78 -4.59 -16.20
CA GLU A 110 -10.41 -4.95 -16.57
C GLU A 110 -9.54 -5.25 -15.33
N ASP A 111 -9.86 -4.61 -14.21
CA ASP A 111 -9.22 -4.85 -12.93
C ASP A 111 -10.27 -5.09 -11.84
N ASN A 112 -10.40 -6.33 -11.41
CA ASN A 112 -11.30 -6.74 -10.33
C ASN A 112 -10.57 -6.99 -9.00
N GLY A 113 -9.31 -6.61 -8.90
CA GLY A 113 -8.50 -6.85 -7.70
C GLY A 113 -8.00 -8.29 -7.53
N ALA A 114 -7.98 -9.10 -8.58
CA ALA A 114 -7.50 -10.50 -8.51
C ALA A 114 -6.00 -10.60 -8.14
N TRP A 115 -5.23 -9.54 -8.32
CA TRP A 115 -3.83 -9.44 -7.89
C TRP A 115 -3.66 -9.29 -6.37
N VAL A 116 -4.73 -8.96 -5.66
CA VAL A 116 -4.73 -8.86 -4.19
C VAL A 116 -4.75 -10.28 -3.60
N THR A 117 -3.81 -10.56 -2.71
CA THR A 117 -3.79 -11.84 -1.98
C THR A 117 -4.90 -11.85 -0.94
N LEU A 118 -5.96 -12.64 -1.20
CA LEU A 118 -7.08 -12.78 -0.30
C LEU A 118 -6.82 -13.88 0.73
N THR A 119 -7.21 -13.61 1.97
CA THR A 119 -7.25 -14.61 3.07
C THR A 119 -8.65 -15.18 3.24
N ALA A 120 -9.68 -14.45 2.80
CA ALA A 120 -11.07 -14.87 2.85
C ALA A 120 -11.90 -14.12 1.79
N GLY A 121 -13.03 -14.68 1.38
CA GLY A 121 -13.95 -14.06 0.43
C GLY A 121 -13.54 -14.23 -1.03
N ARG A 122 -13.84 -13.26 -1.86
CA ARG A 122 -13.65 -13.26 -3.32
C ARG A 122 -13.16 -11.91 -3.84
N PRO A 123 -12.60 -11.84 -5.07
CA PRO A 123 -12.36 -10.58 -5.79
C PRO A 123 -13.68 -9.83 -6.04
N LEU A 124 -13.56 -8.57 -6.48
CA LEU A 124 -14.70 -7.73 -6.82
C LEU A 124 -15.52 -8.39 -7.95
N GLY A 125 -16.82 -8.50 -7.74
CA GLY A 125 -17.77 -9.04 -8.71
C GLY A 125 -18.61 -7.97 -9.40
N GLN A 126 -18.53 -6.73 -8.93
CA GLN A 126 -19.29 -5.59 -9.44
C GLN A 126 -18.45 -4.32 -9.46
N ALA A 127 -18.81 -3.39 -10.37
CA ALA A 127 -18.13 -2.11 -10.51
C ALA A 127 -18.26 -1.18 -9.28
N HIS A 128 -19.35 -1.33 -8.52
CA HIS A 128 -19.69 -0.43 -7.41
C HIS A 128 -20.16 -1.21 -6.19
N TYR A 129 -20.06 -0.57 -5.02
CA TYR A 129 -20.61 -1.03 -3.74
C TYR A 129 -19.97 -2.30 -3.16
N GLU A 130 -18.91 -2.80 -3.77
CA GLU A 130 -18.08 -3.88 -3.23
C GLU A 130 -16.68 -3.37 -2.91
N MET A 131 -16.08 -3.93 -1.85
CA MET A 131 -14.71 -3.61 -1.47
C MET A 131 -13.97 -4.84 -0.96
N ILE A 132 -12.65 -4.84 -1.16
CA ILE A 132 -11.73 -5.74 -0.49
C ILE A 132 -11.09 -4.94 0.64
N ALA A 133 -11.16 -5.43 1.86
CA ALA A 133 -10.60 -4.79 3.03
C ALA A 133 -9.34 -5.51 3.51
N ASP A 134 -8.34 -4.78 3.99
CA ASP A 134 -7.21 -5.42 4.66
C ASP A 134 -7.60 -5.89 6.06
N ALA A 135 -7.06 -7.04 6.49
CA ALA A 135 -7.35 -7.64 7.78
C ALA A 135 -7.02 -6.74 8.98
N SER A 136 -6.08 -5.80 8.82
CA SER A 136 -5.70 -4.83 9.86
C SER A 136 -6.83 -3.87 10.24
N LEU A 137 -7.81 -3.68 9.35
CA LEU A 137 -8.97 -2.83 9.61
C LEU A 137 -10.00 -3.48 10.56
N GLY A 138 -9.90 -4.81 10.77
CA GLY A 138 -10.82 -5.55 11.63
C GLY A 138 -12.26 -5.63 11.11
N LEU A 139 -12.46 -5.41 9.81
CA LEU A 139 -13.76 -5.55 9.15
C LEU A 139 -14.04 -7.01 8.80
N ALA A 140 -15.30 -7.42 8.92
CA ALA A 140 -15.74 -8.77 8.59
C ALA A 140 -16.31 -8.85 7.15
N LEU A 141 -16.31 -10.06 6.56
CA LEU A 141 -17.02 -10.31 5.30
C LEU A 141 -18.50 -9.99 5.44
N GLY A 142 -19.05 -9.28 4.46
CA GLY A 142 -20.43 -8.81 4.46
C GLY A 142 -20.69 -7.55 5.28
N GLU A 143 -19.67 -7.06 6.00
CA GLU A 143 -19.79 -5.80 6.75
C GLU A 143 -19.88 -4.62 5.79
N LYS A 144 -20.61 -3.58 6.20
CA LYS A 144 -20.82 -2.38 5.39
C LYS A 144 -20.03 -1.22 5.95
N LEU A 145 -19.39 -0.46 5.06
CA LEU A 145 -18.65 0.75 5.39
C LEU A 145 -19.08 1.90 4.48
N ASP A 146 -19.37 3.05 5.08
CA ASP A 146 -19.72 4.25 4.34
C ASP A 146 -18.46 4.98 3.89
N LEU A 147 -18.26 5.08 2.57
CA LEU A 147 -17.14 5.79 1.96
C LEU A 147 -17.69 6.95 1.12
N GLY A 148 -17.68 8.15 1.69
CA GLY A 148 -18.23 9.34 1.04
C GLY A 148 -19.76 9.35 1.05
N LYS A 149 -20.36 9.21 -0.14
CA LYS A 149 -21.83 9.21 -0.31
C LYS A 149 -22.40 7.79 -0.40
N ASP A 150 -21.54 6.80 -0.58
CA ASP A 150 -21.95 5.44 -0.91
C ASP A 150 -21.52 4.46 0.18
N THR A 151 -22.31 3.40 0.34
CA THR A 151 -22.05 2.30 1.27
C THR A 151 -21.47 1.12 0.51
N TYR A 152 -20.31 0.64 0.95
CA TYR A 152 -19.61 -0.49 0.34
C TYR A 152 -19.70 -1.72 1.23
N THR A 153 -19.85 -2.89 0.60
CA THR A 153 -19.89 -4.18 1.28
C THR A 153 -18.54 -4.87 1.14
N VAL A 154 -17.99 -5.36 2.24
CA VAL A 154 -16.74 -6.12 2.25
C VAL A 154 -16.99 -7.50 1.67
N VAL A 155 -16.42 -7.78 0.48
CA VAL A 155 -16.56 -9.08 -0.21
C VAL A 155 -15.30 -9.92 -0.17
N GLY A 156 -14.16 -9.33 0.17
CA GLY A 156 -12.89 -10.01 0.34
C GLY A 156 -12.06 -9.40 1.48
N ILE A 157 -11.27 -10.23 2.12
CA ILE A 157 -10.29 -9.82 3.14
C ILE A 157 -8.90 -10.11 2.61
N SER A 158 -8.06 -9.10 2.56
CA SER A 158 -6.65 -9.21 2.20
C SER A 158 -5.74 -9.19 3.43
N LYS A 159 -4.48 -9.52 3.24
CA LYS A 159 -3.44 -9.37 4.28
C LYS A 159 -2.16 -8.83 3.67
N GLY A 160 -1.56 -7.86 4.34
CA GLY A 160 -0.28 -7.29 3.94
C GLY A 160 -0.37 -6.34 2.75
N MET A 161 -1.50 -5.65 2.60
CA MET A 161 -1.71 -4.58 1.63
C MET A 161 -1.60 -3.20 2.28
N VAL A 162 -1.25 -3.15 3.56
CA VAL A 162 -1.10 -1.90 4.31
C VAL A 162 0.23 -1.27 3.96
N SER A 163 0.20 -0.04 3.47
CA SER A 163 1.37 0.82 3.39
C SER A 163 1.63 1.45 4.76
N SER A 164 2.89 1.58 5.16
CA SER A 164 3.31 2.15 6.46
C SER A 164 2.87 3.62 6.69
N GLY A 165 2.07 4.19 5.83
CA GLY A 165 1.53 5.55 5.93
C GLY A 165 0.00 5.61 6.06
N GLY A 166 -0.70 4.47 6.19
CA GLY A 166 -2.16 4.41 6.30
C GLY A 166 -2.61 3.84 7.62
#